data_417f3c17df566fc7cc6166a4d1a2ec7b
#
_entry.id   417f3c17df566fc7cc6166a4d1a2ec7b
#
_cell.length_a   1.000
_cell.length_b   1.000
_cell.length_c   1.000
_cell.angle_alpha   90.00
_cell.angle_beta   90.00
_cell.angle_gamma   90.00
#
_symmetry.space_group_name_H-M   'P 1'
#
loop_
_entity.id
_entity.type
_entity.pdbx_description
1 polymer ?
#
loop_
_entity_poly.entity_id
_entity_poly.type
_entity_poly.pdbx_seq_one_letter_code
_entity_poly.pdbx_strand_id
1 'polypeptide(L)'
;MSSTPADASLDNPEEISSNDDKKRKMYIGLDLGTLNSCILPKLSKPGSEEHYGIWVPTVVGYPEDGILAGILPGNSSMLHGDEALANELHLRLVNPLNDGVIADQEAAQSFLKYLRGKVDPEFKREVYCVIGIPAVADAEAKE
;
A
#
# COMPACT_ATOMS: atom_id res chain seq x y z
N MET A 1 -19.19 15.93 71.89
CA MET A 1 -18.50 14.64 71.92
C MET A 1 -18.22 14.19 70.51
N SER A 2 -17.05 14.40 70.13
CA SER A 2 -16.22 13.62 69.26
C SER A 2 -16.81 13.14 67.94
N SER A 3 -16.50 13.80 66.85
CA SER A 3 -16.64 13.37 65.50
C SER A 3 -15.35 13.63 64.73
N THR A 4 -14.83 12.57 64.23
CA THR A 4 -13.62 12.50 63.41
C THR A 4 -13.91 12.95 61.99
N PRO A 5 -13.06 13.70 61.32
CA PRO A 5 -13.19 13.94 59.91
C PRO A 5 -12.50 12.82 59.10
N ALA A 6 -13.16 12.36 58.07
CA ALA A 6 -12.66 11.45 57.08
C ALA A 6 -11.65 12.14 56.17
N ASP A 7 -10.52 11.54 56.08
CA ASP A 7 -9.47 11.83 55.11
C ASP A 7 -9.89 11.37 53.72
N ALA A 8 -10.09 12.29 52.83
CA ALA A 8 -10.31 12.02 51.40
C ALA A 8 -8.99 12.19 50.67
N SER A 9 -8.28 11.11 50.55
CA SER A 9 -7.12 11.05 49.63
C SER A 9 -7.64 11.15 48.21
N LEU A 10 -7.28 12.28 47.60
CA LEU A 10 -7.45 12.52 46.17
C LEU A 10 -6.48 11.59 45.41
N ASP A 11 -7.02 10.51 44.91
CA ASP A 11 -6.33 9.73 43.87
C ASP A 11 -6.19 10.59 42.64
N ASN A 12 -4.98 10.99 42.41
CA ASN A 12 -4.49 11.63 41.22
C ASN A 12 -4.63 10.64 40.04
N PRO A 13 -5.38 10.95 38.98
CA PRO A 13 -5.32 10.14 37.78
C PRO A 13 -4.00 10.39 37.08
N GLU A 14 -2.99 9.60 37.45
CA GLU A 14 -1.73 9.58 36.76
C GLU A 14 -1.97 9.26 35.28
N GLU A 15 -1.66 10.27 34.48
CA GLU A 15 -1.03 10.23 33.17
C GLU A 15 -1.05 8.86 32.47
N ILE A 16 -2.07 8.63 31.70
CA ILE A 16 -1.97 7.70 30.57
C ILE A 16 -1.13 8.43 29.52
N SER A 17 0.16 8.38 29.68
CA SER A 17 1.12 8.69 28.64
C SER A 17 0.90 7.70 27.50
N SER A 18 0.09 8.11 26.55
CA SER A 18 -0.10 7.42 25.29
C SER A 18 1.14 7.62 24.40
N ASN A 19 2.22 6.99 24.78
CA ASN A 19 3.41 6.88 23.97
C ASN A 19 3.47 5.49 23.36
N ASP A 20 2.57 5.21 22.42
CA ASP A 20 2.68 4.01 21.60
C ASP A 20 2.44 4.31 20.12
N ASP A 21 3.12 5.32 19.60
CA ASP A 21 3.38 5.51 18.18
C ASP A 21 4.50 4.57 17.68
N LYS A 22 4.58 3.37 18.23
CA LYS A 22 5.32 2.29 17.58
C LYS A 22 4.60 1.97 16.29
N LYS A 23 5.16 2.46 15.17
CA LYS A 23 4.71 2.10 13.82
C LYS A 23 4.42 0.61 13.80
N ARG A 24 3.15 0.24 13.67
CA ARG A 24 2.76 -1.17 13.63
C ARG A 24 3.39 -1.80 12.40
N LYS A 25 4.17 -2.85 12.61
CA LYS A 25 4.80 -3.61 11.53
C LYS A 25 3.75 -4.35 10.71
N MET A 26 3.89 -4.30 9.39
CA MET A 26 3.08 -5.06 8.45
C MET A 26 4.00 -5.89 7.56
N TYR A 27 3.67 -7.15 7.41
CA TYR A 27 4.38 -8.06 6.52
C TYR A 27 3.50 -8.35 5.32
N ILE A 28 4.07 -8.26 4.12
CA ILE A 28 3.37 -8.53 2.87
C ILE A 28 4.21 -9.44 1.98
N GLY A 29 3.52 -10.29 1.22
CA GLY A 29 4.09 -10.97 0.07
C GLY A 29 3.68 -10.19 -1.20
N LEU A 30 4.57 -10.06 -2.14
CA LEU A 30 4.32 -9.38 -3.41
C LEU A 30 4.86 -10.22 -4.56
N ASP A 31 3.98 -10.58 -5.47
CA ASP A 31 4.33 -11.16 -6.76
C ASP A 31 4.10 -10.10 -7.83
N LEU A 32 5.20 -9.62 -8.42
CA LEU A 32 5.19 -8.61 -9.47
C LEU A 32 5.25 -9.30 -10.84
N GLY A 33 4.09 -9.54 -11.41
CA GLY A 33 3.99 -10.09 -12.77
C GLY A 33 3.89 -9.01 -13.84
N THR A 34 4.23 -9.36 -15.08
CA THR A 34 4.15 -8.45 -16.24
C THR A 34 2.73 -8.00 -16.54
N LEU A 35 1.74 -8.89 -16.42
CA LEU A 35 0.33 -8.60 -16.71
C LEU A 35 -0.50 -8.33 -15.46
N ASN A 36 -0.26 -9.10 -14.40
CA ASN A 36 -0.98 -8.99 -13.14
C ASN A 36 -0.01 -9.13 -11.99
N SER A 37 -0.19 -8.31 -10.97
CA SER A 37 0.52 -8.41 -9.70
C SER A 37 -0.43 -8.87 -8.60
N CYS A 38 0.12 -9.59 -7.62
CA CYS A 38 -0.63 -10.03 -6.45
C CYS A 38 0.04 -9.53 -5.16
N ILE A 39 -0.72 -8.87 -4.30
CA ILE A 39 -0.27 -8.47 -2.98
C ILE A 39 -1.01 -9.25 -1.90
N LEU A 40 -0.25 -9.85 -0.99
CA LEU A 40 -0.74 -10.70 0.09
C LEU A 40 -0.41 -10.07 1.44
N PRO A 41 -1.34 -9.39 2.12
CA PRO A 41 -1.09 -8.89 3.46
C PRO A 41 -1.14 -10.04 4.46
N LYS A 42 -0.12 -10.15 5.32
CA LYS A 42 -0.17 -11.04 6.47
C LYS A 42 -1.03 -10.42 7.56
N LEU A 43 -2.26 -10.88 7.71
CA LEU A 43 -3.12 -10.51 8.82
C LEU A 43 -2.64 -11.22 10.09
N SER A 44 -2.23 -10.44 11.09
CA SER A 44 -1.66 -10.93 12.35
C SER A 44 -2.70 -11.47 13.34
N LYS A 45 -3.85 -11.95 12.89
CA LYS A 45 -4.84 -12.58 13.77
C LYS A 45 -4.62 -14.09 13.78
N PRO A 46 -4.29 -14.70 14.94
CA PRO A 46 -4.28 -16.16 15.07
C PRO A 46 -5.68 -16.69 14.77
N GLY A 47 -5.80 -17.61 13.80
CA GLY A 47 -7.05 -18.26 13.44
C GLY A 47 -7.81 -17.70 12.23
N SER A 48 -7.33 -16.64 11.58
CA SER A 48 -7.84 -16.26 10.25
C SER A 48 -7.09 -17.04 9.17
N GLU A 49 -7.67 -18.15 8.72
CA GLU A 49 -7.07 -18.99 7.66
C GLU A 49 -7.26 -18.44 6.24
N GLU A 50 -7.96 -17.33 6.11
CA GLU A 50 -8.27 -16.75 4.80
C GLU A 50 -7.26 -15.64 4.45
N HIS A 51 -6.23 -16.04 3.71
CA HIS A 51 -5.29 -15.12 3.09
C HIS A 51 -5.73 -14.88 1.64
N TYR A 52 -6.52 -13.85 1.41
CA TYR A 52 -6.87 -13.46 0.04
C TYR A 52 -5.80 -12.52 -0.52
N GLY A 53 -5.19 -12.95 -1.62
CA GLY A 53 -4.36 -12.07 -2.42
C GLY A 53 -5.21 -11.02 -3.12
N ILE A 54 -4.75 -9.78 -3.13
CA ILE A 54 -5.34 -8.71 -3.92
C ILE A 54 -4.65 -8.74 -5.28
N TRP A 55 -5.39 -9.09 -6.32
CA TRP A 55 -4.91 -9.11 -7.69
C TRP A 55 -5.18 -7.77 -8.36
N VAL A 56 -4.18 -7.29 -9.09
CA VAL A 56 -4.23 -5.99 -9.76
C VAL A 56 -3.54 -6.11 -11.12
N PRO A 57 -4.15 -5.60 -12.21
CA PRO A 57 -3.47 -5.46 -13.49
C PRO A 57 -2.21 -4.59 -13.34
N THR A 58 -1.09 -5.06 -13.88
CA THR A 58 0.22 -4.38 -13.80
C THR A 58 0.31 -3.31 -14.87
N VAL A 59 -0.40 -2.21 -14.68
CA VAL A 59 -0.48 -1.12 -15.65
C VAL A 59 -0.63 0.23 -14.95
N VAL A 60 0.00 1.25 -15.53
CA VAL A 60 -0.13 2.66 -15.16
C VAL A 60 -0.62 3.44 -16.36
N GLY A 61 -1.64 4.26 -16.17
CA GLY A 61 -2.21 5.11 -17.19
C GLY A 61 -1.87 6.58 -16.96
N TYR A 62 -1.25 7.20 -17.94
CA TYR A 62 -0.95 8.63 -17.96
C TYR A 62 -1.95 9.34 -18.88
N PRO A 63 -2.50 10.50 -18.48
CA PRO A 63 -3.40 11.26 -19.35
C PRO A 63 -2.79 11.54 -20.72
N GLU A 64 -3.56 11.32 -21.79
CA GLU A 64 -3.17 11.75 -23.13
C GLU A 64 -3.17 13.29 -23.22
N ASP A 65 -2.35 13.82 -24.13
CA ASP A 65 -2.30 15.25 -24.38
C ASP A 65 -3.68 15.80 -24.76
N GLY A 66 -4.10 16.88 -24.10
CA GLY A 66 -5.40 17.51 -24.34
C GLY A 66 -6.54 16.97 -23.45
N ILE A 67 -6.31 15.98 -22.61
CA ILE A 67 -7.30 15.58 -21.60
C ILE A 67 -7.44 16.68 -20.56
N LEU A 68 -8.68 17.20 -20.42
CA LEU A 68 -8.97 18.26 -19.47
C LEU A 68 -8.89 17.74 -18.03
N ALA A 69 -8.41 18.61 -17.13
CA ALA A 69 -8.48 18.35 -15.69
C ALA A 69 -9.93 18.05 -15.26
N GLY A 70 -10.12 17.01 -14.46
CA GLY A 70 -11.43 16.59 -13.97
C GLY A 70 -12.16 15.54 -14.82
N ILE A 71 -11.63 15.15 -15.97
CA ILE A 71 -12.17 14.01 -16.74
C ILE A 71 -11.84 12.67 -16.06
N LEU A 72 -10.63 12.57 -15.51
CA LEU A 72 -10.21 11.36 -14.83
C LEU A 72 -10.76 11.27 -13.39
N PRO A 73 -11.06 10.07 -12.89
CA PRO A 73 -11.51 9.86 -11.53
C PRO A 73 -10.58 10.50 -10.49
N GLY A 74 -11.15 11.16 -9.49
CA GLY A 74 -10.40 11.77 -8.40
C GLY A 74 -9.46 12.92 -8.78
N ASN A 75 -9.59 13.50 -9.99
CA ASN A 75 -8.67 14.52 -10.48
C ASN A 75 -7.20 14.06 -10.53
N SER A 76 -7.01 12.77 -10.74
CA SER A 76 -5.70 12.12 -10.66
C SER A 76 -4.81 12.47 -11.85
N SER A 77 -3.52 12.66 -11.60
CA SER A 77 -2.50 12.83 -12.65
C SER A 77 -2.10 11.51 -13.31
N MET A 78 -2.50 10.39 -12.73
CA MET A 78 -2.29 9.03 -13.27
C MET A 78 -3.26 8.06 -12.62
N LEU A 79 -3.60 6.98 -13.32
CA LEU A 79 -4.43 5.88 -12.84
C LEU A 79 -3.65 4.58 -12.85
N HIS A 80 -4.09 3.59 -12.07
CA HIS A 80 -3.41 2.31 -11.91
C HIS A 80 -4.39 1.15 -11.99
N GLY A 81 -3.91 0.00 -12.46
CA GLY A 81 -4.67 -1.24 -12.46
C GLY A 81 -6.01 -1.14 -13.18
N ASP A 82 -7.07 -1.62 -12.55
CA ASP A 82 -8.41 -1.64 -13.13
C ASP A 82 -8.92 -0.25 -13.51
N GLU A 83 -8.61 0.79 -12.73
CA GLU A 83 -9.02 2.16 -13.07
C GLU A 83 -8.33 2.68 -14.32
N ALA A 84 -7.06 2.32 -14.54
CA ALA A 84 -6.35 2.66 -15.76
C ALA A 84 -6.98 1.97 -16.98
N LEU A 85 -7.30 0.66 -16.87
CA LEU A 85 -7.96 -0.08 -17.94
C LEU A 85 -9.37 0.44 -18.23
N ALA A 86 -10.14 0.78 -17.20
CA ALA A 86 -11.48 1.33 -17.36
C ALA A 86 -11.50 2.70 -18.07
N ASN A 87 -10.39 3.42 -18.09
CA ASN A 87 -10.25 4.73 -18.69
C ASN A 87 -9.24 4.74 -19.85
N GLU A 88 -8.93 3.59 -20.45
CA GLU A 88 -7.87 3.42 -21.46
C GLU A 88 -7.98 4.37 -22.66
N LEU A 89 -9.20 4.77 -23.04
CA LEU A 89 -9.43 5.69 -24.16
C LEU A 89 -8.88 7.11 -23.91
N HIS A 90 -8.60 7.45 -22.67
CA HIS A 90 -8.11 8.77 -22.25
C HIS A 90 -6.67 8.73 -21.75
N LEU A 91 -6.06 7.54 -21.78
CA LEU A 91 -4.77 7.31 -21.15
C LEU A 91 -3.79 6.64 -22.13
N ARG A 92 -2.55 7.07 -22.05
CA ARG A 92 -1.42 6.30 -22.53
C ARG A 92 -1.06 5.26 -21.46
N LEU A 93 -1.32 4.00 -21.77
CA LEU A 93 -1.03 2.89 -20.87
C LEU A 93 0.46 2.51 -20.93
N VAL A 94 1.05 2.30 -19.77
CA VAL A 94 2.45 1.88 -19.61
C VAL A 94 2.48 0.65 -18.71
N ASN A 95 3.14 -0.41 -19.18
CA ASN A 95 3.44 -1.57 -18.35
C ASN A 95 4.76 -1.30 -17.62
N PRO A 96 4.76 -1.21 -16.28
CA PRO A 96 5.98 -0.95 -15.52
C PRO A 96 7.01 -2.08 -15.60
N LEU A 97 6.55 -3.29 -15.95
CA LEU A 97 7.38 -4.50 -16.06
C LEU A 97 7.25 -5.11 -17.44
N ASN A 98 8.37 -5.65 -17.96
CA ASN A 98 8.40 -6.48 -19.14
C ASN A 98 9.23 -7.74 -18.85
N ASP A 99 8.64 -8.92 -19.06
CA ASP A 99 9.26 -10.22 -18.78
C ASP A 99 9.87 -10.32 -17.37
N GLY A 100 9.20 -9.69 -16.37
CA GLY A 100 9.63 -9.70 -14.97
C GLY A 100 10.76 -8.71 -14.65
N VAL A 101 11.16 -7.87 -15.60
CA VAL A 101 12.18 -6.82 -15.41
C VAL A 101 11.51 -5.45 -15.42
N ILE A 102 12.04 -4.49 -14.67
CA ILE A 102 11.54 -3.12 -14.68
C ILE A 102 11.82 -2.50 -16.05
N ALA A 103 10.75 -2.17 -16.78
CA ALA A 103 10.82 -1.54 -18.11
C ALA A 103 10.70 -0.02 -18.02
N ASP A 104 9.96 0.49 -17.02
CA ASP A 104 9.79 1.90 -16.76
C ASP A 104 9.87 2.14 -15.25
N GLN A 105 10.91 2.82 -14.82
CA GLN A 105 11.20 3.02 -13.40
C GLN A 105 10.17 3.92 -12.71
N GLU A 106 9.71 4.97 -13.38
CA GLU A 106 8.72 5.90 -12.81
C GLU A 106 7.36 5.21 -12.64
N ALA A 107 6.94 4.50 -13.68
CA ALA A 107 5.71 3.70 -13.62
C ALA A 107 5.79 2.60 -12.54
N ALA A 108 6.95 1.93 -12.41
CA ALA A 108 7.15 0.90 -11.39
C ALA A 108 7.07 1.47 -9.98
N GLN A 109 7.73 2.60 -9.71
CA GLN A 109 7.66 3.28 -8.42
C GLN A 109 6.23 3.72 -8.08
N SER A 110 5.52 4.29 -9.04
CA SER A 110 4.15 4.72 -8.88
C SER A 110 3.22 3.52 -8.60
N PHE A 111 3.41 2.44 -9.34
CA PHE A 111 2.64 1.21 -9.18
C PHE A 111 2.86 0.56 -7.81
N LEU A 112 4.11 0.50 -7.32
CA LEU A 112 4.42 -0.01 -5.98
C LEU A 112 3.78 0.83 -4.88
N LYS A 113 3.76 2.15 -5.02
CA LYS A 113 3.03 3.06 -4.12
C LYS A 113 1.54 2.75 -4.11
N TYR A 114 0.95 2.54 -5.27
CA TYR A 114 -0.45 2.18 -5.40
C TYR A 114 -0.76 0.85 -4.71
N LEU A 115 0.06 -0.20 -4.93
CA LEU A 115 -0.09 -1.49 -4.26
C LEU A 115 0.00 -1.36 -2.74
N ARG A 116 0.96 -0.58 -2.24
CA ARG A 116 1.07 -0.29 -0.82
C ARG A 116 -0.20 0.37 -0.28
N GLY A 117 -0.76 1.31 -1.01
CA GLY A 117 -2.02 1.99 -0.64
C GLY A 117 -3.21 1.04 -0.51
N LYS A 118 -3.22 -0.09 -1.24
CA LYS A 118 -4.27 -1.12 -1.13
C LYS A 118 -4.26 -1.82 0.24
N VAL A 119 -3.12 -1.93 0.89
CA VAL A 119 -2.96 -2.64 2.18
C VAL A 119 -2.72 -1.70 3.36
N ASP A 120 -2.20 -0.51 3.13
CA ASP A 120 -1.94 0.53 4.12
C ASP A 120 -2.32 1.92 3.57
N PRO A 121 -3.63 2.23 3.43
CA PRO A 121 -4.11 3.47 2.80
C PRO A 121 -3.59 4.75 3.47
N GLU A 122 -3.34 4.68 4.76
CA GLU A 122 -2.84 5.83 5.53
C GLU A 122 -1.32 5.93 5.59
N PHE A 123 -0.60 4.95 5.02
CA PHE A 123 0.86 4.87 5.03
C PHE A 123 1.49 4.98 6.42
N LYS A 124 0.78 4.52 7.45
CA LYS A 124 1.20 4.64 8.86
C LYS A 124 2.05 3.47 9.34
N ARG A 125 2.09 2.36 8.59
CA ARG A 125 2.78 1.14 9.01
C ARG A 125 4.19 1.07 8.45
N GLU A 126 5.07 0.42 9.20
CA GLU A 126 6.36 -0.02 8.69
C GLU A 126 6.15 -1.33 7.94
N VAL A 127 6.35 -1.31 6.61
CA VAL A 127 6.06 -2.45 5.74
C VAL A 127 7.32 -3.23 5.45
N TYR A 128 7.27 -4.53 5.74
CA TYR A 128 8.28 -5.53 5.36
C TYR A 128 7.71 -6.35 4.23
N CYS A 129 8.38 -6.33 3.08
CA CYS A 129 7.90 -6.98 1.86
C CYS A 129 8.85 -8.10 1.42
N VAL A 130 8.28 -9.26 1.10
CA VAL A 130 8.97 -10.31 0.35
C VAL A 130 8.47 -10.24 -1.08
N ILE A 131 9.39 -10.05 -2.03
CA ILE A 131 9.08 -9.92 -3.46
C ILE A 131 9.64 -11.14 -4.19
N GLY A 132 8.79 -11.78 -5.00
CA GLY A 132 9.21 -12.77 -5.97
C GLY A 132 9.91 -12.10 -7.16
N ILE A 133 11.09 -12.56 -7.52
CA ILE A 133 11.82 -12.10 -8.70
C ILE A 133 12.11 -13.27 -9.64
N PRO A 134 12.15 -13.05 -10.97
CA PRO A 134 12.52 -14.10 -11.92
C PRO A 134 13.92 -14.63 -11.65
N ALA A 135 14.13 -15.94 -11.80
CA ALA A 135 15.42 -16.57 -11.61
C ALA A 135 16.48 -16.11 -12.62
N VAL A 136 16.03 -15.68 -13.80
CA VAL A 136 16.88 -15.22 -14.92
C VAL A 136 17.12 -13.71 -14.91
N ALA A 137 16.59 -12.98 -13.91
CA ALA A 137 16.84 -11.55 -13.78
C ALA A 137 18.35 -11.30 -13.57
N ASP A 138 18.91 -10.35 -14.30
CA ASP A 138 20.28 -9.93 -14.13
C ASP A 138 20.54 -9.18 -12.82
N ALA A 139 21.81 -8.79 -12.57
CA ALA A 139 22.17 -8.13 -11.32
C ALA A 139 21.48 -6.77 -11.15
N GLU A 140 21.29 -6.03 -12.25
CA GLU A 140 20.65 -4.70 -12.23
C GLU A 140 19.15 -4.79 -11.94
N ALA A 141 18.50 -5.86 -12.37
CA ALA A 141 17.08 -6.09 -12.11
C ALA A 141 16.79 -6.49 -10.65
N LYS A 142 17.81 -6.81 -9.86
CA LYS A 142 17.70 -7.27 -8.48
C LYS A 142 17.98 -6.20 -7.42
N GLU A 143 18.51 -5.05 -7.83
CA GLU A 143 18.75 -3.89 -6.96
C GLU A 143 17.50 -3.00 -6.85
#